data_ad714c81cd2add42a6e368dd44d28986
#
_entry.id   ad714c81cd2add42a6e368dd44d28986
#
_cell.length_a   1.000
_cell.length_b   1.000
_cell.length_c   1.000
_cell.angle_alpha   90.00
_cell.angle_beta   90.00
_cell.angle_gamma   90.00
#
_symmetry.space_group_name_H-M   'P 1'
#
loop_
_entity.id
_entity.type
_entity.pdbx_description
1 polymer ?
#
loop_
_entity_poly.entity_id
_entity_poly.type
_entity_poly.pdbx_seq_one_letter_code
_entity_poly.pdbx_strand_id
1 'polypeptide(L)'
;MKRSLLVPSLLALVALAGCGQEQASKSGKLQVAASFYPLAHFAEQIGGEHVQVTQVLPGGVEPHDYEPSPGDLRAISDAKAFLFNGGIDPWGDRLRADMEKNGVIVVEMAEHVDVLQNTAHEHEEEEHGEDGAEHEEEHDHGPFDPHFWMDPLSAKKEVIAIRDALMTADAAHAEEYRRNADIYLEKLNALDRQYREGLASCAIKEIIVSHDAFRYLANRYGFSTLPINGVDQEEQSARAIAELISVAKEKHIRTVFFETTASPKLSETIAEEAGAQTQVLHTIHGLTTEEGRSGETYLSLMERNLVHLRSAMQCQ
;
A
#
# COMPACT_ATOMS: atom_id res chain seq x y z
N MET A 1 -36.61 87.05 13.56
CA MET A 1 -35.94 86.49 12.37
C MET A 1 -35.18 85.20 12.83
N LYS A 2 -35.78 84.03 12.61
CA LYS A 2 -35.16 82.72 12.99
C LYS A 2 -34.81 82.02 11.65
N ARG A 3 -33.53 81.78 11.40
CA ARG A 3 -33.02 81.02 10.27
C ARG A 3 -32.94 79.58 10.67
N SER A 4 -33.75 78.74 10.05
CA SER A 4 -33.65 77.28 10.14
C SER A 4 -32.56 76.76 9.18
N LEU A 5 -31.56 76.04 9.69
CA LEU A 5 -30.56 75.31 8.94
C LEU A 5 -31.10 73.89 8.70
N LEU A 6 -31.30 73.60 7.41
CA LEU A 6 -31.54 72.21 6.92
C LEU A 6 -30.20 71.48 6.78
N VAL A 7 -30.04 70.31 7.48
CA VAL A 7 -28.91 69.43 7.32
C VAL A 7 -29.39 68.24 6.44
N PRO A 8 -28.71 67.96 5.30
CA PRO A 8 -29.06 66.80 4.52
C PRO A 8 -28.39 65.54 5.11
N SER A 9 -29.20 64.57 5.48
CA SER A 9 -28.74 63.19 5.87
C SER A 9 -28.23 62.44 4.64
N LEU A 10 -26.93 62.17 4.63
CA LEU A 10 -26.28 61.34 3.62
C LEU A 10 -26.41 59.85 4.06
N LEU A 11 -27.26 59.11 3.36
CA LEU A 11 -27.45 57.67 3.57
C LEU A 11 -26.29 56.93 2.90
N ALA A 12 -25.32 56.42 3.68
CA ALA A 12 -24.24 55.58 3.18
C ALA A 12 -24.75 54.14 3.01
N LEU A 13 -24.86 53.71 1.76
CA LEU A 13 -25.12 52.32 1.39
C LEU A 13 -23.81 51.51 1.60
N VAL A 14 -23.71 50.70 2.66
CA VAL A 14 -22.62 49.73 2.84
C VAL A 14 -22.95 48.51 2.02
N ALA A 15 -22.31 48.35 0.86
CA ALA A 15 -22.31 47.08 0.11
C ALA A 15 -21.47 46.05 0.86
N LEU A 16 -22.13 45.06 1.50
CA LEU A 16 -21.46 43.86 1.98
C LEU A 16 -21.06 43.01 0.76
N ALA A 17 -19.83 43.19 0.29
CA ALA A 17 -19.16 42.21 -0.54
C ALA A 17 -18.82 41.03 0.35
N GLY A 18 -19.66 39.97 0.32
CA GLY A 18 -19.35 38.69 0.88
C GLY A 18 -18.18 38.07 0.10
N CYS A 19 -16.95 38.25 0.58
CA CYS A 19 -15.82 37.43 0.18
C CYS A 19 -16.06 36.03 0.76
N GLY A 20 -16.47 35.10 -0.10
CA GLY A 20 -16.28 33.67 0.19
C GLY A 20 -14.78 33.48 0.36
N GLN A 21 -14.37 33.25 1.60
CA GLN A 21 -13.02 32.88 1.92
C GLN A 21 -12.87 31.40 1.49
N GLU A 22 -12.41 31.17 0.25
CA GLU A 22 -11.68 29.95 -0.06
C GLU A 22 -10.52 29.90 0.95
N GLN A 23 -10.57 28.93 1.84
CA GLN A 23 -9.40 28.60 2.68
C GLN A 23 -8.32 28.06 1.74
N ALA A 24 -7.53 28.97 1.15
CA ALA A 24 -6.29 28.61 0.50
C ALA A 24 -5.42 27.87 1.52
N SER A 25 -4.99 26.65 1.19
CA SER A 25 -4.05 25.90 2.01
C SER A 25 -2.85 26.81 2.32
N LYS A 26 -2.41 26.84 3.57
CA LYS A 26 -1.34 27.74 4.05
C LYS A 26 0.00 27.56 3.33
N SER A 27 0.17 26.55 2.48
CA SER A 27 1.42 26.22 1.77
C SER A 27 1.39 26.51 0.26
N GLY A 28 0.24 26.75 -0.35
CA GLY A 28 0.10 26.81 -1.82
C GLY A 28 0.29 25.46 -2.53
N LYS A 29 0.56 24.38 -1.80
CA LYS A 29 0.77 23.03 -2.32
C LYS A 29 -0.53 22.25 -2.44
N LEU A 30 -0.63 21.39 -3.45
CA LEU A 30 -1.74 20.46 -3.62
C LEU A 30 -1.75 19.46 -2.46
N GLN A 31 -2.85 19.39 -1.69
CA GLN A 31 -3.00 18.44 -0.59
C GLN A 31 -3.42 17.08 -1.16
N VAL A 32 -2.66 16.05 -0.83
CA VAL A 32 -2.90 14.66 -1.24
C VAL A 32 -2.95 13.79 0.01
N ALA A 33 -3.99 12.97 0.15
CA ALA A 33 -4.04 11.91 1.16
C ALA A 33 -3.72 10.57 0.49
N ALA A 34 -2.87 9.76 1.12
CA ALA A 34 -2.53 8.42 0.65
C ALA A 34 -2.71 7.43 1.79
N SER A 35 -3.39 6.31 1.53
CA SER A 35 -3.74 5.36 2.58
C SER A 35 -2.51 4.80 3.29
N PHE A 36 -1.45 4.46 2.55
CA PHE A 36 -0.23 3.86 3.10
C PHE A 36 1.04 4.27 2.35
N TYR A 37 2.21 3.81 2.84
CA TYR A 37 3.52 4.30 2.43
C TYR A 37 3.82 4.24 0.93
N PRO A 38 3.62 3.14 0.17
CA PRO A 38 3.93 3.10 -1.26
C PRO A 38 3.24 4.22 -2.04
N LEU A 39 1.95 4.43 -1.80
CA LEU A 39 1.17 5.46 -2.49
C LEU A 39 1.61 6.88 -2.10
N ALA A 40 1.91 7.08 -0.80
CA ALA A 40 2.47 8.35 -0.33
C ALA A 40 3.82 8.63 -0.99
N HIS A 41 4.71 7.65 -0.99
CA HIS A 41 6.02 7.76 -1.61
C HIS A 41 5.94 8.06 -3.12
N PHE A 42 5.08 7.34 -3.86
CA PHE A 42 4.90 7.59 -5.29
C PHE A 42 4.33 9.00 -5.56
N ALA A 43 3.34 9.43 -4.77
CA ALA A 43 2.79 10.77 -4.88
C ALA A 43 3.84 11.86 -4.62
N GLU A 44 4.72 11.68 -3.63
CA GLU A 44 5.83 12.59 -3.35
C GLU A 44 6.86 12.62 -4.48
N GLN A 45 7.22 11.46 -5.04
CA GLN A 45 8.18 11.37 -6.14
C GLN A 45 7.67 12.04 -7.42
N ILE A 46 6.37 11.95 -7.69
CA ILE A 46 5.72 12.55 -8.85
C ILE A 46 5.45 14.04 -8.61
N GLY A 47 4.88 14.35 -7.45
CA GLY A 47 4.42 15.71 -7.11
C GLY A 47 5.54 16.70 -6.80
N GLY A 48 6.68 16.20 -6.29
CA GLY A 48 7.83 17.03 -5.93
C GLY A 48 7.47 18.16 -4.95
N GLU A 49 7.89 19.36 -5.26
CA GLU A 49 7.64 20.52 -4.41
C GLU A 49 6.19 21.07 -4.46
N HIS A 50 5.39 20.61 -5.43
CA HIS A 50 4.03 21.11 -5.65
C HIS A 50 2.97 20.38 -4.83
N VAL A 51 3.29 19.25 -4.22
CA VAL A 51 2.37 18.48 -3.38
C VAL A 51 2.75 18.52 -1.90
N GLN A 52 1.75 18.31 -1.07
CA GLN A 52 1.92 17.95 0.33
C GLN A 52 1.12 16.68 0.56
N VAL A 53 1.83 15.57 0.80
CA VAL A 53 1.22 14.26 0.99
C VAL A 53 1.03 13.99 2.48
N THR A 54 -0.16 13.54 2.85
CA THR A 54 -0.47 13.02 4.18
C THR A 54 -0.66 11.50 4.05
N GLN A 55 0.25 10.73 4.63
CA GLN A 55 0.11 9.30 4.78
C GLN A 55 -0.85 9.01 5.93
N VAL A 56 -1.91 8.22 5.68
CA VAL A 56 -2.96 7.89 6.65
C VAL A 56 -2.48 6.83 7.64
N LEU A 57 -1.98 5.70 7.12
CA LEU A 57 -1.42 4.63 7.95
C LEU A 57 -0.08 5.05 8.54
N PRO A 58 0.09 5.11 9.87
CA PRO A 58 1.38 5.42 10.48
C PRO A 58 2.43 4.35 10.17
N GLY A 59 3.71 4.76 10.10
CA GLY A 59 4.81 3.82 9.91
C GLY A 59 4.90 2.78 11.02
N GLY A 60 5.13 1.52 10.65
CA GLY A 60 5.25 0.40 11.58
C GLY A 60 3.94 -0.14 12.13
N VAL A 61 2.80 0.30 11.60
CA VAL A 61 1.47 -0.22 11.92
C VAL A 61 1.05 -1.22 10.85
N GLU A 62 0.37 -2.29 11.29
CA GLU A 62 -0.19 -3.31 10.40
C GLU A 62 -1.39 -2.75 9.61
N PRO A 63 -1.35 -2.78 8.26
CA PRO A 63 -2.40 -2.16 7.45
C PRO A 63 -3.74 -2.89 7.48
N HIS A 64 -3.74 -4.23 7.59
CA HIS A 64 -4.98 -5.02 7.55
C HIS A 64 -5.92 -4.72 8.73
N ASP A 65 -5.36 -4.36 9.89
CA ASP A 65 -6.11 -4.07 11.12
C ASP A 65 -6.38 -2.57 11.34
N TYR A 66 -5.94 -1.71 10.40
CA TYR A 66 -5.99 -0.27 10.63
C TYR A 66 -7.35 0.33 10.28
N GLU A 67 -7.92 1.08 11.23
CA GLU A 67 -9.08 1.92 11.01
C GLU A 67 -8.71 3.41 11.19
N PRO A 68 -9.06 4.29 10.22
CA PRO A 68 -8.71 5.70 10.29
C PRO A 68 -9.31 6.43 11.49
N SER A 69 -8.48 7.21 12.16
CA SER A 69 -8.94 8.10 13.23
C SER A 69 -9.78 9.27 12.69
N PRO A 70 -10.55 9.99 13.54
CA PRO A 70 -11.22 11.22 13.11
C PRO A 70 -10.28 12.29 12.53
N GLY A 71 -9.00 12.27 12.90
CA GLY A 71 -7.96 13.15 12.36
C GLY A 71 -7.62 12.77 10.92
N ASP A 72 -7.48 11.46 10.65
CA ASP A 72 -7.20 10.93 9.32
C ASP A 72 -8.36 11.19 8.36
N LEU A 73 -9.59 10.95 8.79
CA LEU A 73 -10.80 11.25 8.01
C LEU A 73 -10.88 12.73 7.62
N ARG A 74 -10.46 13.61 8.52
CA ARG A 74 -10.38 15.05 8.22
C ARG A 74 -9.30 15.35 7.19
N ALA A 75 -8.10 14.75 7.32
CA ALA A 75 -7.02 14.94 6.37
C ALA A 75 -7.40 14.45 4.97
N ILE A 76 -8.12 13.32 4.87
CA ILE A 76 -8.67 12.81 3.61
C ILE A 76 -9.70 13.79 3.03
N SER A 77 -10.62 14.30 3.85
CA SER A 77 -11.67 15.24 3.40
C SER A 77 -11.13 16.59 2.96
N ASP A 78 -10.02 17.05 3.53
CA ASP A 78 -9.36 18.31 3.20
C ASP A 78 -8.44 18.20 1.97
N ALA A 79 -8.16 16.97 1.50
CA ALA A 79 -7.32 16.70 0.35
C ALA A 79 -8.00 17.03 -0.98
N LYS A 80 -7.21 17.25 -2.03
CA LYS A 80 -7.69 17.36 -3.42
C LYS A 80 -7.65 16.04 -4.17
N ALA A 81 -6.78 15.13 -3.72
CA ALA A 81 -6.73 13.75 -4.20
C ALA A 81 -6.60 12.79 -3.00
N PHE A 82 -7.32 11.68 -3.06
CA PHE A 82 -7.23 10.58 -2.12
C PHE A 82 -6.86 9.31 -2.88
N LEU A 83 -5.75 8.69 -2.47
CA LEU A 83 -5.15 7.50 -3.07
C LEU A 83 -5.26 6.35 -2.08
N PHE A 84 -5.88 5.25 -2.48
CA PHE A 84 -6.00 4.06 -1.65
C PHE A 84 -5.84 2.76 -2.47
N ASN A 85 -5.53 1.67 -1.79
CA ASN A 85 -5.19 0.40 -2.45
C ASN A 85 -6.44 -0.30 -3.01
N GLY A 86 -7.50 -0.42 -2.21
CA GLY A 86 -8.75 -1.11 -2.56
C GLY A 86 -8.92 -2.50 -1.94
N GLY A 87 -7.88 -3.10 -1.38
CA GLY A 87 -7.95 -4.41 -0.73
C GLY A 87 -7.39 -4.41 0.68
N ILE A 88 -6.24 -3.78 0.88
CA ILE A 88 -5.59 -3.68 2.20
C ILE A 88 -6.23 -2.61 3.10
N ASP A 89 -7.01 -1.72 2.53
CA ASP A 89 -7.64 -0.56 3.16
C ASP A 89 -9.13 -0.44 2.80
N PRO A 90 -9.97 -1.43 3.16
CA PRO A 90 -11.38 -1.51 2.75
C PRO A 90 -12.23 -0.33 3.25
N TRP A 91 -11.72 0.44 4.21
CA TRP A 91 -12.33 1.70 4.65
C TRP A 91 -12.28 2.78 3.56
N GLY A 92 -11.35 2.70 2.59
CA GLY A 92 -11.28 3.61 1.44
C GLY A 92 -12.54 3.57 0.60
N ASP A 93 -13.05 2.38 0.30
CA ASP A 93 -14.31 2.18 -0.44
C ASP A 93 -15.52 2.82 0.26
N ARG A 94 -15.56 2.69 1.59
CA ARG A 94 -16.65 3.31 2.38
C ARG A 94 -16.64 4.84 2.31
N LEU A 95 -15.48 5.45 2.06
CA LEU A 95 -15.31 6.90 1.97
C LEU A 95 -15.48 7.45 0.55
N ARG A 96 -15.28 6.63 -0.48
CA ARG A 96 -15.23 7.02 -1.90
C ARG A 96 -16.37 7.98 -2.28
N ALA A 97 -17.62 7.53 -2.13
CA ALA A 97 -18.78 8.29 -2.60
C ALA A 97 -18.92 9.67 -1.93
N ASP A 98 -18.60 9.77 -0.64
CA ASP A 98 -18.64 11.05 0.09
C ASP A 98 -17.50 11.97 -0.32
N MET A 99 -16.30 11.45 -0.57
CA MET A 99 -15.14 12.21 -1.02
C MET A 99 -15.35 12.77 -2.44
N GLU A 100 -15.80 11.94 -3.38
CA GLU A 100 -16.11 12.35 -4.75
C GLU A 100 -17.19 13.44 -4.79
N LYS A 101 -18.24 13.30 -3.98
CA LYS A 101 -19.29 14.32 -3.84
C LYS A 101 -18.77 15.65 -3.34
N ASN A 102 -17.72 15.64 -2.52
CA ASN A 102 -17.05 16.83 -2.00
C ASN A 102 -15.96 17.36 -2.96
N GLY A 103 -15.81 16.78 -4.16
CA GLY A 103 -14.88 17.21 -5.18
C GLY A 103 -13.43 16.77 -4.96
N VAL A 104 -13.21 15.74 -4.14
CA VAL A 104 -11.92 15.04 -4.00
C VAL A 104 -11.79 14.08 -5.17
N ILE A 105 -10.63 14.05 -5.83
CA ILE A 105 -10.30 13.03 -6.83
C ILE A 105 -9.91 11.78 -6.07
N VAL A 106 -10.72 10.71 -6.19
CA VAL A 106 -10.48 9.44 -5.52
C VAL A 106 -9.90 8.44 -6.52
N VAL A 107 -8.80 7.78 -6.14
CA VAL A 107 -8.14 6.77 -6.96
C VAL A 107 -7.95 5.50 -6.14
N GLU A 108 -8.65 4.46 -6.55
CA GLU A 108 -8.44 3.09 -6.07
C GLU A 108 -7.44 2.38 -6.97
N MET A 109 -6.32 1.94 -6.41
CA MET A 109 -5.24 1.36 -7.21
C MET A 109 -5.61 0.00 -7.80
N ALA A 110 -6.45 -0.78 -7.13
CA ALA A 110 -6.92 -2.07 -7.63
C ALA A 110 -7.64 -1.96 -9.00
N GLU A 111 -8.26 -0.81 -9.31
CA GLU A 111 -8.89 -0.56 -10.62
C GLU A 111 -7.87 -0.37 -11.76
N HIS A 112 -6.61 -0.13 -11.44
CA HIS A 112 -5.55 0.20 -12.41
C HIS A 112 -4.53 -0.92 -12.63
N VAL A 113 -4.58 -1.99 -11.82
CA VAL A 113 -3.65 -3.13 -11.88
C VAL A 113 -4.37 -4.42 -12.27
N ASP A 114 -3.62 -5.43 -12.74
CA ASP A 114 -4.18 -6.76 -12.94
C ASP A 114 -4.14 -7.50 -11.60
N VAL A 115 -5.26 -7.59 -10.91
CA VAL A 115 -5.34 -8.22 -9.60
C VAL A 115 -5.29 -9.75 -9.68
N LEU A 116 -4.55 -10.38 -8.76
CA LEU A 116 -4.55 -11.82 -8.56
C LEU A 116 -5.74 -12.19 -7.67
N GLN A 117 -6.64 -13.01 -8.20
CA GLN A 117 -7.81 -13.48 -7.45
C GLN A 117 -7.36 -14.37 -6.28
N ASN A 118 -8.00 -14.21 -5.14
CA ASN A 118 -7.92 -15.21 -4.09
C ASN A 118 -8.77 -16.41 -4.55
N THR A 119 -8.11 -17.51 -4.87
CA THR A 119 -8.83 -18.76 -5.07
C THR A 119 -9.33 -19.18 -3.69
N ALA A 120 -10.64 -19.13 -3.48
CA ALA A 120 -11.25 -19.84 -2.35
C ALA A 120 -10.68 -21.27 -2.39
N HIS A 121 -10.17 -21.77 -1.26
CA HIS A 121 -9.89 -23.18 -1.14
C HIS A 121 -11.21 -23.89 -1.46
N GLU A 122 -11.27 -24.59 -2.59
CA GLU A 122 -12.32 -25.56 -2.84
C GLU A 122 -12.18 -26.58 -1.72
N HIS A 123 -12.92 -26.38 -0.64
CA HIS A 123 -13.18 -27.44 0.31
C HIS A 123 -13.93 -28.48 -0.51
N GLU A 124 -13.26 -29.60 -0.86
CA GLU A 124 -13.94 -30.80 -1.28
C GLU A 124 -15.01 -31.06 -0.23
N GLU A 125 -16.28 -30.86 -0.60
CA GLU A 125 -17.43 -31.23 0.19
C GLU A 125 -17.42 -32.76 0.35
N GLU A 126 -16.70 -33.27 1.34
CA GLU A 126 -17.00 -34.59 1.87
C GLU A 126 -18.30 -34.46 2.66
N GLU A 127 -19.38 -34.99 2.08
CA GLU A 127 -20.66 -35.19 2.75
C GLU A 127 -20.47 -35.93 4.08
N HIS A 128 -20.45 -35.20 5.18
CA HIS A 128 -20.68 -35.75 6.51
C HIS A 128 -21.71 -34.93 7.27
N GLY A 129 -22.81 -35.62 7.47
CA GLY A 129 -23.97 -35.53 8.34
C GLY A 129 -24.10 -34.38 9.32
N GLU A 130 -25.35 -33.91 9.36
CA GLU A 130 -25.95 -32.99 10.33
C GLU A 130 -25.47 -33.22 11.76
N ASP A 131 -24.93 -32.20 12.40
CA ASP A 131 -25.32 -31.63 13.69
C ASP A 131 -24.25 -30.63 14.18
N GLY A 132 -24.69 -29.41 14.49
CA GLY A 132 -23.90 -28.43 15.25
C GLY A 132 -23.58 -27.15 14.47
N ALA A 133 -24.56 -26.22 14.48
CA ALA A 133 -24.33 -24.85 14.03
C ALA A 133 -23.40 -24.12 15.02
N GLU A 134 -22.13 -24.12 14.77
CA GLU A 134 -21.24 -23.03 15.18
C GLU A 134 -21.03 -22.20 13.91
N HIS A 135 -21.53 -20.97 13.94
CA HIS A 135 -21.19 -19.95 12.94
C HIS A 135 -19.71 -19.65 13.12
N GLU A 136 -18.86 -20.33 12.36
CA GLU A 136 -17.55 -19.79 12.03
C GLU A 136 -17.84 -18.53 11.23
N GLU A 137 -17.46 -17.37 11.75
CA GLU A 137 -17.45 -16.14 11.00
C GLU A 137 -16.50 -16.39 9.84
N GLU A 138 -17.06 -16.58 8.62
CA GLU A 138 -16.26 -16.60 7.39
C GLU A 138 -15.60 -15.22 7.31
N HIS A 139 -14.34 -15.15 7.65
CA HIS A 139 -13.52 -13.97 7.40
C HIS A 139 -13.44 -13.82 5.89
N ASP A 140 -14.06 -12.76 5.38
CA ASP A 140 -14.09 -12.43 3.95
C ASP A 140 -12.69 -11.99 3.51
N HIS A 141 -11.90 -12.92 3.00
CA HIS A 141 -10.56 -12.70 2.45
C HIS A 141 -10.58 -11.84 1.20
N GLY A 142 -11.42 -10.87 1.05
CA GLY A 142 -11.52 -10.01 -0.12
C GLY A 142 -11.37 -10.77 -1.46
N PRO A 143 -11.88 -10.31 -2.56
CA PRO A 143 -11.90 -11.06 -3.82
C PRO A 143 -10.51 -11.25 -4.44
N PHE A 144 -9.49 -10.54 -4.01
CA PHE A 144 -8.15 -10.54 -4.61
C PHE A 144 -7.04 -10.27 -3.57
N ASP A 145 -5.80 -10.67 -3.93
CA ASP A 145 -4.59 -10.33 -3.19
C ASP A 145 -4.24 -8.84 -3.33
N PRO A 146 -4.18 -8.05 -2.24
CA PRO A 146 -3.96 -6.61 -2.32
C PRO A 146 -2.50 -6.20 -2.52
N HIS A 147 -1.52 -7.12 -2.45
CA HIS A 147 -0.09 -6.80 -2.37
C HIS A 147 0.58 -6.50 -3.72
N PHE A 148 -0.14 -5.90 -4.66
CA PHE A 148 0.34 -5.67 -6.03
C PHE A 148 1.48 -4.65 -6.13
N TRP A 149 1.65 -3.75 -5.15
CA TRP A 149 2.81 -2.83 -5.12
C TRP A 149 4.16 -3.55 -5.00
N MET A 150 4.17 -4.82 -4.60
CA MET A 150 5.38 -5.63 -4.53
C MET A 150 5.92 -6.04 -5.90
N ASP A 151 5.12 -5.95 -6.96
CA ASP A 151 5.57 -6.17 -8.34
C ASP A 151 5.95 -4.83 -9.01
N PRO A 152 7.21 -4.64 -9.46
CA PRO A 152 7.64 -3.41 -10.11
C PRO A 152 6.77 -2.99 -11.30
N LEU A 153 6.18 -3.93 -12.06
CA LEU A 153 5.32 -3.60 -13.19
C LEU A 153 3.91 -3.18 -12.78
N SER A 154 3.40 -3.71 -11.67
CA SER A 154 2.16 -3.22 -11.05
C SER A 154 2.38 -1.84 -10.44
N ALA A 155 3.48 -1.61 -9.72
CA ALA A 155 3.85 -0.30 -9.19
C ALA A 155 3.96 0.77 -10.28
N LYS A 156 4.38 0.42 -11.52
CA LYS A 156 4.33 1.35 -12.65
C LYS A 156 2.92 1.81 -13.00
N LYS A 157 1.94 0.92 -12.91
CA LYS A 157 0.54 1.26 -13.17
C LYS A 157 -0.01 2.19 -12.10
N GLU A 158 0.36 1.95 -10.82
CA GLU A 158 0.03 2.86 -9.72
C GLU A 158 0.64 4.26 -9.91
N VAL A 159 1.92 4.33 -10.29
CA VAL A 159 2.61 5.60 -10.60
C VAL A 159 1.90 6.37 -11.74
N ILE A 160 1.43 5.67 -12.77
CA ILE A 160 0.67 6.27 -13.88
C ILE A 160 -0.68 6.81 -13.39
N ALA A 161 -1.42 6.04 -12.58
CA ALA A 161 -2.71 6.47 -12.03
C ALA A 161 -2.56 7.69 -11.12
N ILE A 162 -1.55 7.69 -10.25
CA ILE A 162 -1.22 8.83 -9.37
C ILE A 162 -0.85 10.06 -10.20
N ARG A 163 0.01 9.93 -11.22
CA ARG A 163 0.35 11.03 -12.13
C ARG A 163 -0.90 11.66 -12.73
N ASP A 164 -1.80 10.85 -13.26
CA ASP A 164 -3.00 11.32 -13.95
C ASP A 164 -3.96 12.02 -12.98
N ALA A 165 -4.06 11.54 -11.74
CA ALA A 165 -4.81 12.20 -10.67
C ALA A 165 -4.20 13.57 -10.31
N LEU A 166 -2.88 13.66 -10.12
CA LEU A 166 -2.20 14.93 -9.81
C LEU A 166 -2.33 15.94 -10.96
N MET A 167 -2.18 15.49 -12.22
CA MET A 167 -2.38 16.34 -13.40
C MET A 167 -3.81 16.86 -13.51
N THR A 168 -4.79 16.07 -13.10
CA THR A 168 -6.20 16.48 -13.06
C THR A 168 -6.47 17.48 -11.94
N ALA A 169 -5.89 17.23 -10.75
CA ALA A 169 -6.07 18.09 -9.58
C ALA A 169 -5.36 19.44 -9.70
N ASP A 170 -4.23 19.47 -10.43
CA ASP A 170 -3.38 20.66 -10.59
C ASP A 170 -2.80 20.73 -12.01
N ALA A 171 -3.61 21.18 -12.93
CA ALA A 171 -3.26 21.31 -14.34
C ALA A 171 -2.11 22.33 -14.59
N ALA A 172 -1.85 23.24 -13.65
CA ALA A 172 -0.77 24.23 -13.79
C ALA A 172 0.62 23.57 -13.76
N HIS A 173 0.78 22.46 -13.04
CA HIS A 173 2.05 21.72 -12.91
C HIS A 173 2.06 20.36 -13.64
N ALA A 174 1.07 20.10 -14.50
CA ALA A 174 0.87 18.80 -15.17
C ALA A 174 2.12 18.30 -15.92
N GLU A 175 2.85 19.19 -16.63
CA GLU A 175 4.07 18.82 -17.36
C GLU A 175 5.22 18.41 -16.43
N GLU A 176 5.27 18.94 -15.22
CA GLU A 176 6.26 18.57 -14.23
C GLU A 176 5.94 17.21 -13.63
N TYR A 177 4.68 16.96 -13.28
CA TYR A 177 4.21 15.64 -12.83
C TYR A 177 4.49 14.56 -13.87
N ARG A 178 4.28 14.85 -15.15
CA ARG A 178 4.60 13.92 -16.24
C ARG A 178 6.09 13.61 -16.28
N ARG A 179 6.96 14.62 -16.27
CA ARG A 179 8.42 14.41 -16.28
C ARG A 179 8.90 13.61 -15.08
N ASN A 180 8.41 13.93 -13.88
CA ASN A 180 8.80 13.24 -12.65
C ASN A 180 8.34 11.78 -12.68
N ALA A 181 7.11 11.53 -13.14
CA ALA A 181 6.60 10.17 -13.34
C ALA A 181 7.46 9.38 -14.34
N ASP A 182 7.81 9.97 -15.49
CA ASP A 182 8.65 9.31 -16.50
C ASP A 182 10.01 8.92 -15.92
N ILE A 183 10.63 9.79 -15.12
CA ILE A 183 11.89 9.49 -14.42
C ILE A 183 11.71 8.32 -13.43
N TYR A 184 10.61 8.29 -12.68
CA TYR A 184 10.37 7.23 -11.71
C TYR A 184 10.02 5.90 -12.38
N LEU A 185 9.28 5.94 -13.49
CA LEU A 185 8.97 4.76 -14.31
C LEU A 185 10.24 4.11 -14.89
N GLU A 186 11.25 4.90 -15.26
CA GLU A 186 12.55 4.35 -15.70
C GLU A 186 13.29 3.64 -14.54
N LYS A 187 13.20 4.15 -13.32
CA LYS A 187 13.76 3.46 -12.14
C LYS A 187 13.05 2.12 -11.89
N LEU A 188 11.72 2.07 -12.00
CA LEU A 188 10.95 0.83 -11.89
C LEU A 188 11.26 -0.16 -13.02
N ASN A 189 11.47 0.32 -14.24
CA ASN A 189 11.95 -0.51 -15.36
C ASN A 189 13.34 -1.11 -15.07
N ALA A 190 14.24 -0.34 -14.46
CA ALA A 190 15.55 -0.83 -14.06
C ALA A 190 15.43 -1.90 -12.97
N LEU A 191 14.56 -1.68 -11.99
CA LEU A 191 14.28 -2.63 -10.92
C LEU A 191 13.69 -3.95 -11.47
N ASP A 192 12.72 -3.89 -12.40
CA ASP A 192 12.20 -5.10 -13.08
C ASP A 192 13.30 -5.89 -13.76
N ARG A 193 14.21 -5.21 -14.50
CA ARG A 193 15.35 -5.89 -15.12
C ARG A 193 16.26 -6.56 -14.10
N GLN A 194 16.57 -5.89 -12.98
CA GLN A 194 17.41 -6.46 -11.91
C GLN A 194 16.78 -7.72 -11.31
N TYR A 195 15.48 -7.71 -11.05
CA TYR A 195 14.75 -8.89 -10.55
C TYR A 195 14.73 -10.02 -11.58
N ARG A 196 14.43 -9.72 -12.83
CA ARG A 196 14.41 -10.70 -13.93
C ARG A 196 15.76 -11.38 -14.12
N GLU A 197 16.83 -10.61 -14.14
CA GLU A 197 18.20 -11.12 -14.29
C GLU A 197 18.67 -11.82 -13.02
N GLY A 198 18.41 -11.22 -11.85
CA GLY A 198 18.86 -11.71 -10.56
C GLY A 198 18.21 -13.03 -10.12
N LEU A 199 16.98 -13.31 -10.59
CA LEU A 199 16.23 -14.53 -10.23
C LEU A 199 16.10 -15.54 -11.37
N ALA A 200 16.75 -15.29 -12.53
CA ALA A 200 16.65 -16.17 -13.71
C ALA A 200 17.17 -17.59 -13.44
N SER A 201 18.26 -17.72 -12.68
CA SER A 201 18.97 -18.99 -12.45
C SER A 201 19.13 -19.25 -10.96
N CYS A 202 18.06 -19.68 -10.31
CA CYS A 202 18.06 -20.03 -8.89
C CYS A 202 17.86 -21.56 -8.71
N ALA A 203 18.62 -22.13 -7.78
CA ALA A 203 18.53 -23.57 -7.48
C ALA A 203 17.25 -23.91 -6.69
N ILE A 204 16.77 -22.98 -5.85
CA ILE A 204 15.55 -23.12 -5.08
C ILE A 204 14.52 -22.16 -5.67
N LYS A 205 13.30 -22.67 -5.91
CA LYS A 205 12.20 -21.89 -6.50
C LYS A 205 11.04 -21.66 -5.53
N GLU A 206 11.23 -22.03 -4.28
CA GLU A 206 10.22 -21.87 -3.22
C GLU A 206 10.85 -21.19 -2.01
N ILE A 207 10.12 -20.27 -1.43
CA ILE A 207 10.53 -19.55 -0.22
C ILE A 207 9.45 -19.66 0.86
N ILE A 208 9.87 -19.73 2.12
CA ILE A 208 8.95 -19.66 3.25
C ILE A 208 8.89 -18.21 3.71
N VAL A 209 7.68 -17.69 3.84
CA VAL A 209 7.40 -16.30 4.24
C VAL A 209 6.45 -16.28 5.44
N SER A 210 6.59 -15.29 6.35
CA SER A 210 5.68 -15.15 7.49
C SER A 210 4.26 -14.78 7.07
N HIS A 211 4.12 -14.04 5.98
CA HIS A 211 2.88 -13.50 5.45
C HIS A 211 2.86 -13.59 3.92
N ASP A 212 1.72 -13.92 3.32
CA ASP A 212 1.59 -14.16 1.87
C ASP A 212 1.48 -12.87 1.04
N ALA A 213 2.39 -11.94 1.26
CA ALA A 213 2.45 -10.63 0.58
C ALA A 213 3.26 -10.63 -0.74
N PHE A 214 3.80 -11.76 -1.17
CA PHE A 214 4.79 -11.80 -2.26
C PHE A 214 4.31 -12.53 -3.52
N ARG A 215 3.02 -12.87 -3.62
CA ARG A 215 2.46 -13.66 -4.74
C ARG A 215 2.64 -12.98 -6.09
N TYR A 216 2.45 -11.65 -6.18
CA TYR A 216 2.69 -10.89 -7.42
C TYR A 216 4.15 -10.96 -7.86
N LEU A 217 5.07 -10.78 -6.91
CA LEU A 217 6.50 -10.87 -7.16
C LEU A 217 6.89 -12.30 -7.59
N ALA A 218 6.40 -13.30 -6.88
CA ALA A 218 6.63 -14.72 -7.15
C ALA A 218 6.13 -15.11 -8.55
N ASN A 219 4.90 -14.74 -8.88
CA ASN A 219 4.29 -14.99 -10.19
C ASN A 219 5.07 -14.30 -11.32
N ARG A 220 5.55 -13.06 -11.09
CA ARG A 220 6.32 -12.30 -12.09
C ARG A 220 7.66 -12.93 -12.41
N TYR A 221 8.39 -13.40 -11.40
CA TYR A 221 9.79 -13.83 -11.56
C TYR A 221 10.01 -15.33 -11.41
N GLY A 222 8.93 -16.13 -11.37
CA GLY A 222 8.98 -17.57 -11.52
C GLY A 222 9.49 -18.31 -10.27
N PHE A 223 9.01 -17.94 -9.09
CA PHE A 223 9.15 -18.70 -7.85
C PHE A 223 7.78 -18.82 -7.16
N SER A 224 7.70 -19.50 -6.04
CA SER A 224 6.47 -19.64 -5.24
C SER A 224 6.72 -19.36 -3.77
N THR A 225 5.68 -18.93 -3.08
CA THR A 225 5.66 -18.70 -1.64
C THR A 225 5.03 -19.87 -0.91
N LEU A 226 5.54 -20.17 0.27
CA LEU A 226 4.98 -21.10 1.25
C LEU A 226 4.71 -20.26 2.51
N PRO A 227 3.51 -19.72 2.67
CA PRO A 227 3.22 -18.79 3.74
C PRO A 227 3.01 -19.50 5.08
N ILE A 228 3.48 -18.87 6.17
CA ILE A 228 3.19 -19.29 7.55
C ILE A 228 1.80 -18.78 7.95
N ASN A 229 1.44 -17.56 7.56
CA ASN A 229 0.11 -16.96 7.70
C ASN A 229 -0.45 -16.60 6.33
N GLY A 230 -1.77 -16.60 6.19
CA GLY A 230 -2.45 -16.24 4.94
C GLY A 230 -2.26 -14.79 4.50
N VAL A 231 -2.97 -14.40 3.46
CA VAL A 231 -2.95 -13.04 2.87
C VAL A 231 -3.39 -11.99 3.90
N ASP A 232 -4.35 -12.31 4.76
CA ASP A 232 -4.86 -11.46 5.83
C ASP A 232 -4.24 -11.78 7.20
N GLN A 233 -3.07 -12.38 7.22
CA GLN A 233 -2.32 -12.77 8.41
C GLN A 233 -3.01 -13.80 9.33
N GLU A 234 -3.96 -14.55 8.84
CA GLU A 234 -4.58 -15.64 9.60
C GLU A 234 -3.58 -16.73 10.00
N GLU A 235 -3.65 -17.14 11.27
CA GLU A 235 -2.77 -18.16 11.82
C GLU A 235 -3.07 -19.53 11.24
N GLN A 236 -2.03 -20.21 10.78
CA GLN A 236 -2.10 -21.58 10.29
C GLN A 236 -2.26 -22.59 11.45
N SER A 237 -2.91 -23.72 11.17
CA SER A 237 -3.02 -24.80 12.13
C SER A 237 -1.65 -25.41 12.47
N ALA A 238 -1.52 -26.00 13.67
CA ALA A 238 -0.30 -26.70 14.09
C ALA A 238 0.09 -27.82 13.10
N ARG A 239 -0.88 -28.44 12.43
CA ARG A 239 -0.64 -29.44 11.39
C ARG A 239 0.01 -28.82 10.16
N ALA A 240 -0.51 -27.70 9.66
CA ALA A 240 0.04 -26.99 8.51
C ALA A 240 1.48 -26.52 8.78
N ILE A 241 1.76 -26.03 10.00
CA ILE A 241 3.13 -25.67 10.42
C ILE A 241 4.06 -26.89 10.38
N ALA A 242 3.64 -28.05 10.88
CA ALA A 242 4.44 -29.27 10.85
C ALA A 242 4.71 -29.76 9.40
N GLU A 243 3.73 -29.64 8.52
CA GLU A 243 3.87 -29.95 7.09
C GLU A 243 4.84 -28.97 6.42
N LEU A 244 4.76 -27.68 6.72
CA LEU A 244 5.69 -26.66 6.23
C LEU A 244 7.15 -26.95 6.63
N ILE A 245 7.39 -27.34 7.90
CA ILE A 245 8.71 -27.76 8.38
C ILE A 245 9.21 -28.99 7.62
N SER A 246 8.34 -29.96 7.34
CA SER A 246 8.70 -31.15 6.56
C SER A 246 9.11 -30.79 5.13
N VAL A 247 8.32 -29.93 4.46
CA VAL A 247 8.62 -29.41 3.11
C VAL A 247 9.93 -28.65 3.09
N ALA A 248 10.19 -27.80 4.11
CA ALA A 248 11.45 -27.08 4.22
C ALA A 248 12.67 -28.00 4.24
N LYS A 249 12.59 -29.10 5.02
CA LYS A 249 13.66 -30.11 5.10
C LYS A 249 13.85 -30.86 3.79
N GLU A 250 12.76 -31.30 3.16
CA GLU A 250 12.78 -32.06 1.91
C GLU A 250 13.37 -31.24 0.76
N LYS A 251 12.94 -30.00 0.63
CA LYS A 251 13.36 -29.08 -0.45
C LYS A 251 14.65 -28.32 -0.14
N HIS A 252 15.28 -28.60 0.99
CA HIS A 252 16.51 -27.96 1.44
C HIS A 252 16.42 -26.42 1.52
N ILE A 253 15.26 -25.90 1.89
CA ILE A 253 15.06 -24.48 2.12
C ILE A 253 15.86 -24.08 3.37
N ARG A 254 16.75 -23.10 3.24
CA ARG A 254 17.69 -22.66 4.28
C ARG A 254 17.35 -21.32 4.90
N THR A 255 16.29 -20.67 4.42
CA THR A 255 15.87 -19.36 4.89
C THR A 255 14.37 -19.33 5.07
N VAL A 256 13.93 -18.89 6.25
CA VAL A 256 12.55 -18.54 6.57
C VAL A 256 12.48 -17.04 6.67
N PHE A 257 11.65 -16.43 5.85
CA PHE A 257 11.49 -14.96 5.82
C PHE A 257 10.45 -14.50 6.83
N PHE A 258 10.73 -13.37 7.46
CA PHE A 258 9.77 -12.66 8.31
C PHE A 258 9.76 -11.17 7.95
N GLU A 259 8.69 -10.49 8.32
CA GLU A 259 8.53 -9.05 8.09
C GLU A 259 8.84 -8.20 9.32
N THR A 260 9.12 -6.91 9.11
CA THR A 260 9.60 -6.01 10.19
C THR A 260 8.51 -5.61 11.19
N THR A 261 7.24 -5.73 10.82
CA THR A 261 6.07 -5.34 11.64
C THR A 261 5.51 -6.48 12.49
N ALA A 262 5.84 -7.75 12.15
CA ALA A 262 5.35 -8.92 12.87
C ALA A 262 6.37 -9.48 13.88
N SER A 263 5.89 -10.29 14.82
CA SER A 263 6.77 -11.02 15.74
C SER A 263 7.54 -12.11 15.02
N PRO A 264 8.87 -12.17 15.10
CA PRO A 264 9.66 -13.20 14.41
C PRO A 264 9.58 -14.60 15.05
N LYS A 265 8.97 -14.74 16.23
CA LYS A 265 9.04 -15.96 17.05
C LYS A 265 8.62 -17.24 16.33
N LEU A 266 7.52 -17.20 15.56
CA LEU A 266 7.04 -18.37 14.83
C LEU A 266 7.98 -18.72 13.69
N SER A 267 8.45 -17.73 12.95
CA SER A 267 9.46 -17.90 11.89
C SER A 267 10.77 -18.46 12.43
N GLU A 268 11.21 -18.00 13.61
CA GLU A 268 12.40 -18.50 14.32
C GLU A 268 12.23 -19.98 14.72
N THR A 269 11.06 -20.35 15.27
CA THR A 269 10.75 -21.74 15.64
C THR A 269 10.76 -22.66 14.41
N ILE A 270 10.12 -22.24 13.31
CA ILE A 270 10.09 -23.02 12.07
C ILE A 270 11.51 -23.16 11.49
N ALA A 271 12.30 -22.08 11.49
CA ALA A 271 13.67 -22.09 11.00
C ALA A 271 14.55 -23.05 11.84
N GLU A 272 14.47 -22.99 13.17
CA GLU A 272 15.20 -23.90 14.07
C GLU A 272 14.85 -25.35 13.80
N GLU A 273 13.58 -25.70 13.76
CA GLU A 273 13.09 -27.04 13.49
C GLU A 273 13.46 -27.54 12.08
N ALA A 274 13.50 -26.66 11.09
CA ALA A 274 13.88 -27.00 9.72
C ALA A 274 15.41 -27.05 9.51
N GLY A 275 16.21 -26.58 10.46
CA GLY A 275 17.66 -26.39 10.30
C GLY A 275 18.00 -25.27 9.32
N ALA A 276 17.18 -24.22 9.29
CA ALA A 276 17.30 -23.02 8.49
C ALA A 276 17.66 -21.80 9.35
N GLN A 277 17.82 -20.63 8.72
CA GLN A 277 17.98 -19.34 9.39
C GLN A 277 16.82 -18.43 9.07
N THR A 278 16.60 -17.41 9.88
CA THR A 278 15.63 -16.36 9.58
C THR A 278 16.28 -15.17 8.86
N GLN A 279 15.51 -14.52 8.00
CA GLN A 279 15.92 -13.27 7.32
C GLN A 279 14.71 -12.38 7.08
N VAL A 280 14.90 -11.07 7.07
CA VAL A 280 13.84 -10.11 6.74
C VAL A 280 13.55 -10.14 5.24
N LEU A 281 12.26 -10.22 4.86
CA LEU A 281 11.76 -9.86 3.54
C LEU A 281 10.69 -8.78 3.74
N HIS A 282 10.97 -7.56 3.26
CA HIS A 282 10.19 -6.39 3.59
C HIS A 282 8.94 -6.29 2.72
N THR A 283 7.75 -6.18 3.32
CA THR A 283 6.46 -6.01 2.63
C THR A 283 6.21 -4.59 2.12
N ILE A 284 7.00 -3.61 2.56
CA ILE A 284 7.00 -2.20 2.11
C ILE A 284 5.65 -1.47 2.32
N HIS A 285 4.75 -1.99 3.13
CA HIS A 285 3.52 -1.29 3.47
C HIS A 285 3.73 -0.06 4.38
N GLY A 286 4.89 0.05 5.04
CA GLY A 286 5.30 1.17 5.86
C GLY A 286 6.80 1.15 6.14
N LEU A 287 7.35 2.29 6.57
CA LEU A 287 8.73 2.36 7.09
C LEU A 287 8.70 2.35 8.61
N THR A 288 9.63 1.64 9.21
CA THR A 288 9.94 1.83 10.63
C THR A 288 10.55 3.22 10.87
N THR A 289 10.53 3.68 12.11
CA THR A 289 11.15 4.97 12.45
C THR A 289 12.65 5.01 12.08
N GLU A 290 13.35 3.88 12.18
CA GLU A 290 14.77 3.77 11.85
C GLU A 290 14.98 3.85 10.33
N GLU A 291 14.19 3.14 9.54
CA GLU A 291 14.25 3.17 8.08
C GLU A 291 13.96 4.56 7.53
N GLY A 292 12.94 5.24 8.07
CA GLY A 292 12.66 6.62 7.69
C GLY A 292 13.81 7.58 8.02
N ARG A 293 14.50 7.39 9.15
CA ARG A 293 15.68 8.22 9.51
C ARG A 293 16.92 7.91 8.68
N SER A 294 17.09 6.66 8.26
CA SER A 294 18.21 6.24 7.41
C SER A 294 18.02 6.59 5.93
N GLY A 295 16.82 7.10 5.56
CA GLY A 295 16.52 7.51 4.20
C GLY A 295 16.18 6.35 3.27
N GLU A 296 15.70 5.23 3.82
CA GLU A 296 15.20 4.12 3.01
C GLU A 296 14.00 4.55 2.15
N THR A 297 13.92 3.97 0.99
CA THR A 297 12.87 4.25 0.00
C THR A 297 12.25 2.96 -0.50
N TYR A 298 11.11 3.06 -1.20
CA TYR A 298 10.52 1.91 -1.88
C TYR A 298 11.56 1.16 -2.74
N LEU A 299 12.36 1.88 -3.53
CA LEU A 299 13.35 1.27 -4.41
C LEU A 299 14.47 0.59 -3.63
N SER A 300 15.03 1.23 -2.59
CA SER A 300 16.11 0.64 -1.80
C SER A 300 15.66 -0.61 -1.05
N LEU A 301 14.42 -0.62 -0.55
CA LEU A 301 13.82 -1.79 0.09
C LEU A 301 13.59 -2.95 -0.89
N MET A 302 13.09 -2.65 -2.10
CA MET A 302 12.96 -3.65 -3.14
C MET A 302 14.32 -4.21 -3.59
N GLU A 303 15.34 -3.39 -3.74
CA GLU A 303 16.70 -3.84 -4.05
C GLU A 303 17.27 -4.73 -2.94
N ARG A 304 17.04 -4.38 -1.67
CA ARG A 304 17.39 -5.22 -0.52
C ARG A 304 16.67 -6.56 -0.54
N ASN A 305 15.37 -6.56 -0.82
CA ASN A 305 14.59 -7.79 -0.99
C ASN A 305 15.18 -8.69 -2.08
N LEU A 306 15.59 -8.13 -3.21
CA LEU A 306 16.22 -8.89 -4.28
C LEU A 306 17.53 -9.56 -3.81
N VAL A 307 18.38 -8.85 -3.06
CA VAL A 307 19.60 -9.42 -2.49
C VAL A 307 19.29 -10.60 -1.57
N HIS A 308 18.28 -10.47 -0.71
CA HIS A 308 17.87 -11.51 0.22
C HIS A 308 17.27 -12.72 -0.51
N LEU A 309 16.41 -12.51 -1.51
CA LEU A 309 15.84 -13.56 -2.34
C LEU A 309 16.93 -14.34 -3.10
N ARG A 310 17.88 -13.64 -3.73
CA ARG A 310 19.00 -14.27 -4.44
C ARG A 310 19.82 -15.19 -3.53
N SER A 311 20.11 -14.73 -2.31
CA SER A 311 20.84 -15.51 -1.32
C SER A 311 20.05 -16.76 -0.89
N ALA A 312 18.78 -16.61 -0.52
CA ALA A 312 17.93 -17.67 -0.05
C ALA A 312 17.64 -18.73 -1.13
N MET A 313 17.40 -18.29 -2.36
CA MET A 313 17.09 -19.14 -3.50
C MET A 313 18.35 -19.68 -4.21
N GLN A 314 19.56 -19.33 -3.73
CA GLN A 314 20.85 -19.77 -4.28
C GLN A 314 20.95 -19.43 -5.77
N CYS A 315 20.68 -18.19 -6.14
CA CYS A 315 20.75 -17.71 -7.53
C CYS A 315 22.20 -17.42 -7.94
N GLN A 316 22.53 -17.73 -9.20
CA GLN A 316 23.86 -17.50 -9.79
C GLN A 316 23.95 -16.14 -10.50
#